data_abef09389b4bc8e1c65168795c568fc7
#
_entry.id   abef09389b4bc8e1c65168795c568fc7
#
_cell.length_a   1.000
_cell.length_b   1.000
_cell.length_c   1.000
_cell.angle_alpha   90.00
_cell.angle_beta   90.00
_cell.angle_gamma   90.00
#
_symmetry.space_group_name_H-M   'P 1'
#
loop_
_entity.id
_entity.type
_entity.pdbx_description
1 polymer ?
#
loop_
_entity_poly.entity_id
_entity_poly.type
_entity_poly.pdbx_seq_one_letter_code
_entity_poly.pdbx_strand_id
1 'polypeptide(L)'
;MNEYEEFEETYSQEEIDLISLGKSYYENEKYEDTIDIFLELINLNPDNYEGWHYLGMSYAQIKEYKKAIGFLLKAIEYNPEEELDWCWLGYSYNENEQYQEAINSLLKAVELNPENDNNWYELGRSYNGNKQYKEAIESLLKAVELNPNDYLNWHWLGCSYNENEQYQEAINSLLKAVKLNPDDEYNWYWLGRSYEDNEQYKESIECLLKSVEINPNNEYNWYELGYSYNRNKQYKESIECLLKAVELNPNNEYNWHWLAHSYFQNKQYEEMEAALLKAVEIKPDYYDCWLGLILSYKKMEDFINEIEACKQLIKLNPDDDIGWEYLGNAYYKNEQYKEAIESFLKTVELNPENDNNWYWLGCSYCKNNQYQEAIENLLKAVKINPDNDNNWYWLGKSYCKNKYYEKAIESLLKAIELNPNDEYNWLWLGNSYIGLKDYNNAIQSYEKGIEINSTNCNMLNNYGVALANLNRIEEAKKCFEKALEIDSDYNLARENIDNLISSGICKVSVL
;
A
#
# COMPACT_ATOMS: atom_id res chain seq x y z
N MET A 1 19.90 -10.76 71.87
CA MET A 1 19.43 -12.14 71.94
C MET A 1 18.34 -12.18 70.91
N ASN A 2 18.74 -12.40 69.86
CA ASN A 2 18.75 -13.37 68.75
C ASN A 2 17.37 -13.54 68.18
N GLU A 3 17.04 -12.64 67.22
CA GLU A 3 15.93 -12.81 66.26
C GLU A 3 16.29 -13.88 65.18
N TYR A 4 17.44 -14.52 65.24
CA TYR A 4 17.90 -15.55 64.32
C TYR A 4 17.60 -16.99 64.78
N GLU A 5 17.03 -17.20 65.98
CA GLU A 5 16.74 -18.53 66.51
C GLU A 5 15.29 -18.99 66.36
N GLU A 6 14.35 -18.14 65.83
CA GLU A 6 12.93 -18.52 65.65
C GLU A 6 12.60 -19.13 64.30
N PHE A 7 13.52 -19.13 63.31
CA PHE A 7 13.28 -19.66 61.94
C PHE A 7 13.69 -21.13 61.73
N GLU A 8 14.50 -21.73 62.63
CA GLU A 8 14.99 -23.12 62.49
C GLU A 8 14.00 -24.22 62.96
N GLU A 9 12.85 -23.86 63.54
CA GLU A 9 11.87 -24.86 64.01
C GLU A 9 10.77 -25.22 62.99
N THR A 10 10.77 -24.68 61.79
CA THR A 10 9.64 -24.81 60.84
C THR A 10 9.80 -25.91 59.79
N TYR A 11 11.01 -26.35 59.46
CA TYR A 11 11.23 -27.35 58.42
C TYR A 11 11.92 -28.61 58.99
N SER A 12 11.51 -29.78 58.45
CA SER A 12 12.20 -31.04 58.73
C SER A 12 13.59 -31.06 58.07
N GLN A 13 14.49 -31.90 58.54
CA GLN A 13 15.82 -32.03 57.92
C GLN A 13 15.73 -32.46 56.47
N GLU A 14 14.75 -33.27 56.09
CA GLU A 14 14.49 -33.70 54.72
C GLU A 14 14.09 -32.52 53.83
N GLU A 15 13.22 -31.62 54.33
CA GLU A 15 12.86 -30.39 53.57
C GLU A 15 14.06 -29.46 53.39
N ILE A 16 14.88 -29.28 54.43
CA ILE A 16 16.11 -28.44 54.36
C ILE A 16 17.07 -29.01 53.29
N ASP A 17 17.26 -30.32 53.26
CA ASP A 17 18.12 -30.99 52.29
C ASP A 17 17.60 -30.84 50.85
N LEU A 18 16.27 -31.01 50.61
CA LEU A 18 15.64 -30.80 49.32
C LEU A 18 15.74 -29.35 48.87
N ILE A 19 15.45 -28.38 49.75
CA ILE A 19 15.57 -26.94 49.43
C ILE A 19 16.98 -26.60 49.00
N SER A 20 17.98 -27.06 49.79
CA SER A 20 19.41 -26.79 49.52
C SER A 20 19.84 -27.40 48.17
N LEU A 21 19.43 -28.63 47.88
CA LEU A 21 19.74 -29.32 46.63
C LEU A 21 19.05 -28.64 45.45
N GLY A 22 17.75 -28.32 45.57
CA GLY A 22 16.97 -27.67 44.53
C GLY A 22 17.51 -26.27 44.20
N LYS A 23 17.87 -25.45 45.21
CA LYS A 23 18.51 -24.17 45.01
C LYS A 23 19.83 -24.30 44.26
N SER A 24 20.65 -25.31 44.63
CA SER A 24 21.91 -25.58 43.94
C SER A 24 21.70 -25.95 42.48
N TYR A 25 20.67 -26.74 42.15
CA TYR A 25 20.34 -27.03 40.76
C TYR A 25 19.86 -25.80 40.00
N TYR A 26 19.04 -24.95 40.60
CA TYR A 26 18.57 -23.70 40.02
C TYR A 26 19.73 -22.74 39.71
N GLU A 27 20.64 -22.54 40.64
CA GLU A 27 21.83 -21.70 40.47
C GLU A 27 22.79 -22.23 39.37
N ASN A 28 22.76 -23.53 39.11
CA ASN A 28 23.50 -24.16 38.00
C ASN A 28 22.68 -24.31 36.71
N GLU A 29 21.57 -23.61 36.58
CA GLU A 29 20.68 -23.58 35.42
C GLU A 29 20.09 -24.97 35.01
N LYS A 30 20.04 -25.89 35.96
CA LYS A 30 19.48 -27.24 35.78
C LYS A 30 17.98 -27.24 36.13
N TYR A 31 17.20 -26.57 35.35
CA TYR A 31 15.80 -26.27 35.68
C TYR A 31 14.91 -27.52 35.72
N GLU A 32 15.16 -28.55 34.90
CA GLU A 32 14.43 -29.80 34.97
C GLU A 32 14.71 -30.54 36.26
N ASP A 33 16.01 -30.65 36.66
CA ASP A 33 16.39 -31.25 37.95
C ASP A 33 15.80 -30.43 39.13
N THR A 34 15.77 -29.11 39.02
CA THR A 34 15.16 -28.20 39.99
C THR A 34 13.68 -28.50 40.16
N ILE A 35 12.96 -28.68 39.05
CA ILE A 35 11.54 -28.99 39.06
C ILE A 35 11.27 -30.30 39.77
N ASP A 36 12.01 -31.35 39.48
CA ASP A 36 11.84 -32.67 40.12
C ASP A 36 11.99 -32.59 41.63
N ILE A 37 13.03 -31.90 42.13
CA ILE A 37 13.29 -31.75 43.57
C ILE A 37 12.16 -30.93 44.24
N PHE A 38 11.74 -29.83 43.65
CA PHE A 38 10.72 -29.00 44.28
C PHE A 38 9.32 -29.60 44.16
N LEU A 39 9.04 -30.44 43.16
CA LEU A 39 7.83 -31.27 43.14
C LEU A 39 7.81 -32.30 44.30
N GLU A 40 8.95 -32.90 44.61
CA GLU A 40 9.08 -33.78 45.78
C GLU A 40 8.84 -32.99 47.08
N LEU A 41 9.40 -31.79 47.21
CA LEU A 41 9.21 -30.91 48.35
C LEU A 41 7.75 -30.54 48.57
N ILE A 42 6.99 -30.09 47.54
CA ILE A 42 5.56 -29.74 47.70
C ILE A 42 4.68 -30.96 47.91
N ASN A 43 5.10 -32.16 47.51
CA ASN A 43 4.42 -33.41 47.84
C ASN A 43 4.64 -33.78 49.34
N LEU A 44 5.82 -33.51 49.85
CA LEU A 44 6.15 -33.72 51.25
C LEU A 44 5.43 -32.71 52.18
N ASN A 45 5.53 -31.43 51.80
CA ASN A 45 4.89 -30.33 52.50
C ASN A 45 4.27 -29.33 51.52
N PRO A 46 2.94 -29.44 51.26
CA PRO A 46 2.22 -28.54 50.31
C PRO A 46 2.23 -27.06 50.77
N ASP A 47 2.51 -26.77 52.04
CA ASP A 47 2.51 -25.42 52.58
C ASP A 47 3.90 -24.76 52.46
N ASN A 48 4.89 -25.49 51.89
CA ASN A 48 6.26 -24.98 51.75
C ASN A 48 6.33 -23.95 50.62
N TYR A 49 6.46 -22.68 50.95
CA TYR A 49 6.57 -21.55 50.02
C TYR A 49 7.71 -21.73 49.00
N GLU A 50 8.90 -22.13 49.44
CA GLU A 50 10.10 -22.28 48.58
C GLU A 50 9.84 -23.24 47.41
N GLY A 51 9.05 -24.31 47.67
CA GLY A 51 8.67 -25.26 46.63
C GLY A 51 7.92 -24.59 45.49
N TRP A 52 6.87 -23.83 45.82
CA TRP A 52 6.05 -23.13 44.84
C TRP A 52 6.79 -22.03 44.08
N HIS A 53 7.64 -21.25 44.81
CA HIS A 53 8.47 -20.19 44.30
C HIS A 53 9.46 -20.70 43.23
N TYR A 54 10.29 -21.69 43.55
CA TYR A 54 11.27 -22.22 42.64
C TYR A 54 10.68 -23.01 41.50
N LEU A 55 9.55 -23.71 41.68
CA LEU A 55 8.80 -24.33 40.60
C LEU A 55 8.30 -23.28 39.59
N GLY A 56 7.73 -22.20 40.09
CA GLY A 56 7.25 -21.12 39.22
C GLY A 56 8.35 -20.53 38.35
N MET A 57 9.49 -20.16 38.98
CA MET A 57 10.65 -19.62 38.26
C MET A 57 11.25 -20.65 37.27
N SER A 58 11.40 -21.90 37.67
CA SER A 58 12.00 -22.94 36.83
C SER A 58 11.13 -23.25 35.60
N TYR A 59 9.79 -23.31 35.77
CA TYR A 59 8.87 -23.48 34.61
C TYR A 59 8.90 -22.27 33.69
N ALA A 60 9.06 -21.05 34.20
CA ALA A 60 9.24 -19.86 33.39
C ALA A 60 10.52 -19.91 32.54
N GLN A 61 11.65 -20.36 33.15
CA GLN A 61 12.93 -20.51 32.47
C GLN A 61 12.90 -21.53 31.33
N ILE A 62 12.17 -22.65 31.49
CA ILE A 62 11.98 -23.64 30.41
C ILE A 62 10.81 -23.29 29.48
N LYS A 63 10.29 -22.06 29.55
CA LYS A 63 9.22 -21.50 28.71
C LYS A 63 7.86 -22.21 28.82
N GLU A 64 7.62 -22.93 29.91
CA GLU A 64 6.34 -23.53 30.23
C GLU A 64 5.43 -22.55 31.00
N TYR A 65 5.16 -21.39 30.38
CA TYR A 65 4.58 -20.21 31.05
C TYR A 65 3.25 -20.47 31.74
N LYS A 66 2.37 -21.30 31.17
CA LYS A 66 1.09 -21.66 31.78
C LYS A 66 1.25 -22.40 33.11
N LYS A 67 2.27 -23.27 33.21
CA LYS A 67 2.58 -23.95 34.48
C LYS A 67 3.23 -22.97 35.45
N ALA A 68 4.18 -22.14 34.98
CA ALA A 68 4.82 -21.11 35.78
C ALA A 68 3.77 -20.21 36.45
N ILE A 69 2.78 -19.71 35.71
CA ILE A 69 1.68 -18.91 36.25
C ILE A 69 0.96 -19.64 37.38
N GLY A 70 0.63 -20.94 37.20
CA GLY A 70 -0.07 -21.71 38.21
C GLY A 70 0.72 -21.84 39.51
N PHE A 71 2.03 -22.10 39.40
CA PHE A 71 2.92 -22.24 40.58
C PHE A 71 3.21 -20.89 41.26
N LEU A 72 3.42 -19.80 40.49
CA LEU A 72 3.66 -18.47 41.04
C LEU A 72 2.45 -17.91 41.78
N LEU A 73 1.23 -18.15 41.23
CA LEU A 73 0.00 -17.79 41.95
C LEU A 73 -0.08 -18.49 43.32
N LYS A 74 0.36 -19.75 43.42
CA LYS A 74 0.44 -20.46 44.69
C LYS A 74 1.50 -19.90 45.59
N ALA A 75 2.69 -19.56 45.08
CA ALA A 75 3.73 -18.91 45.86
C ALA A 75 3.22 -17.59 46.49
N ILE A 76 2.55 -16.77 45.70
CA ILE A 76 1.95 -15.49 46.15
C ILE A 76 0.84 -15.68 47.19
N GLU A 77 0.06 -16.78 47.15
CA GLU A 77 -0.89 -17.09 48.21
C GLU A 77 -0.21 -17.28 49.59
N TYR A 78 1.01 -17.84 49.59
CA TYR A 78 1.79 -18.06 50.84
C TYR A 78 2.61 -16.84 51.25
N ASN A 79 3.22 -16.13 50.30
CA ASN A 79 4.01 -14.93 50.57
C ASN A 79 3.69 -13.79 49.58
N PRO A 80 2.62 -12.99 49.81
CA PRO A 80 2.22 -11.90 48.92
C PRO A 80 3.19 -10.70 48.92
N GLU A 81 4.12 -10.63 49.83
CA GLU A 81 5.10 -9.55 49.96
C GLU A 81 6.44 -9.85 49.24
N GLU A 82 6.56 -11.02 48.60
CA GLU A 82 7.73 -11.35 47.80
C GLU A 82 7.61 -10.73 46.37
N GLU A 83 8.36 -9.70 46.14
CA GLU A 83 8.42 -8.95 44.89
C GLU A 83 8.77 -9.83 43.69
N LEU A 84 9.69 -10.76 43.87
CA LEU A 84 10.23 -11.60 42.82
C LEU A 84 9.15 -12.52 42.21
N ASP A 85 8.24 -13.04 43.02
CA ASP A 85 7.11 -13.86 42.54
C ASP A 85 6.17 -13.05 41.65
N TRP A 86 5.86 -11.82 42.04
CA TRP A 86 5.05 -10.93 41.22
C TRP A 86 5.74 -10.55 39.90
N CYS A 87 7.06 -10.35 39.94
CA CYS A 87 7.87 -10.08 38.75
C CYS A 87 7.83 -11.27 37.78
N TRP A 88 8.14 -12.48 38.26
CA TRP A 88 8.08 -13.68 37.42
C TRP A 88 6.67 -14.04 36.94
N LEU A 89 5.65 -13.77 37.73
CA LEU A 89 4.28 -13.92 37.33
C LEU A 89 3.94 -12.96 36.16
N GLY A 90 4.34 -11.69 36.29
CA GLY A 90 4.17 -10.70 35.24
C GLY A 90 4.93 -11.07 33.96
N TYR A 91 6.21 -11.47 34.06
CA TYR A 91 6.99 -12.00 32.97
C TYR A 91 6.30 -13.20 32.28
N SER A 92 5.82 -14.17 33.07
CA SER A 92 5.16 -15.36 32.53
C SER A 92 3.84 -15.04 31.82
N TYR A 93 3.07 -14.09 32.33
CA TYR A 93 1.87 -13.57 31.66
C TYR A 93 2.22 -12.83 30.37
N ASN A 94 3.30 -12.03 30.38
CA ASN A 94 3.75 -11.28 29.21
C ASN A 94 4.16 -12.22 28.06
N GLU A 95 4.98 -13.23 28.36
CA GLU A 95 5.41 -14.25 27.39
C GLU A 95 4.27 -15.18 26.93
N ASN A 96 3.17 -15.24 27.69
CA ASN A 96 1.92 -15.93 27.31
C ASN A 96 0.88 -14.98 26.66
N GLU A 97 1.29 -13.76 26.26
CA GLU A 97 0.48 -12.73 25.60
C GLU A 97 -0.74 -12.23 26.42
N GLN A 98 -0.70 -12.47 27.74
CA GLN A 98 -1.73 -11.99 28.69
C GLN A 98 -1.29 -10.66 29.30
N TYR A 99 -1.18 -9.63 28.46
CA TYR A 99 -0.57 -8.34 28.81
C TYR A 99 -1.25 -7.60 29.95
N GLN A 100 -2.57 -7.69 30.08
CA GLN A 100 -3.29 -7.00 31.16
C GLN A 100 -3.01 -7.63 32.52
N GLU A 101 -2.97 -8.95 32.59
CA GLU A 101 -2.62 -9.70 33.78
C GLU A 101 -1.14 -9.47 34.15
N ALA A 102 -0.26 -9.40 33.14
CA ALA A 102 1.15 -9.04 33.33
C ALA A 102 1.29 -7.66 33.98
N ILE A 103 0.59 -6.65 33.45
CA ILE A 103 0.61 -5.28 34.00
C ILE A 103 0.14 -5.28 35.45
N ASN A 104 -0.97 -5.97 35.77
CA ASN A 104 -1.48 -6.00 37.13
C ASN A 104 -0.47 -6.62 38.12
N SER A 105 0.21 -7.69 37.70
CA SER A 105 1.23 -8.35 38.52
C SER A 105 2.47 -7.47 38.70
N LEU A 106 2.95 -6.84 37.63
CA LEU A 106 4.16 -6.00 37.66
C LEU A 106 3.94 -4.67 38.39
N LEU A 107 2.73 -4.11 38.35
CA LEU A 107 2.37 -2.97 39.22
C LEU A 107 2.55 -3.34 40.70
N LYS A 108 2.25 -4.58 41.10
CA LYS A 108 2.48 -5.04 42.47
C LYS A 108 3.99 -5.23 42.76
N ALA A 109 4.73 -5.77 41.78
CA ALA A 109 6.19 -5.88 41.92
C ALA A 109 6.88 -4.51 42.11
N VAL A 110 6.51 -3.49 41.30
CA VAL A 110 7.10 -2.15 41.46
C VAL A 110 6.62 -1.43 42.72
N GLU A 111 5.43 -1.73 43.23
CA GLU A 111 4.93 -1.22 44.52
C GLU A 111 5.79 -1.76 45.65
N LEU A 112 6.12 -3.07 45.63
CA LEU A 112 6.92 -3.74 46.66
C LEU A 112 8.39 -3.34 46.60
N ASN A 113 8.95 -3.21 45.38
CA ASN A 113 10.34 -2.80 45.20
C ASN A 113 10.49 -1.80 44.03
N PRO A 114 10.32 -0.50 44.29
CA PRO A 114 10.43 0.54 43.25
C PRO A 114 11.88 0.80 42.76
N GLU A 115 12.89 0.29 43.44
CA GLU A 115 14.32 0.46 43.11
C GLU A 115 14.86 -0.65 42.18
N ASN A 116 14.04 -1.67 41.87
CA ASN A 116 14.40 -2.74 40.94
C ASN A 116 14.08 -2.32 39.49
N ASP A 117 15.11 -2.04 38.69
CA ASP A 117 14.97 -1.66 37.31
C ASP A 117 14.26 -2.72 36.43
N ASN A 118 14.49 -4.01 36.75
CA ASN A 118 13.85 -5.11 36.00
C ASN A 118 12.32 -5.13 36.13
N ASN A 119 11.78 -4.75 37.29
CA ASN A 119 10.31 -4.63 37.46
C ASN A 119 9.73 -3.56 36.55
N TRP A 120 10.39 -2.41 36.46
CA TRP A 120 9.98 -1.32 35.57
C TRP A 120 10.18 -1.67 34.11
N TYR A 121 11.24 -2.39 33.78
CA TYR A 121 11.51 -2.90 32.42
C TYR A 121 10.40 -3.84 31.96
N GLU A 122 10.08 -4.88 32.76
CA GLU A 122 9.02 -5.84 32.41
C GLU A 122 7.64 -5.17 32.36
N LEU A 123 7.37 -4.22 33.25
CA LEU A 123 6.13 -3.42 33.22
C LEU A 123 6.03 -2.62 31.92
N GLY A 124 7.11 -1.97 31.50
CA GLY A 124 7.17 -1.24 30.24
C GLY A 124 6.97 -2.14 29.03
N ARG A 125 7.58 -3.34 29.01
CA ARG A 125 7.35 -4.35 27.96
C ARG A 125 5.87 -4.77 27.89
N SER A 126 5.26 -5.01 29.04
CA SER A 126 3.86 -5.42 29.12
C SER A 126 2.91 -4.33 28.64
N TYR A 127 3.16 -3.07 29.00
CA TYR A 127 2.42 -1.92 28.48
C TYR A 127 2.59 -1.77 26.96
N ASN A 128 3.80 -1.99 26.44
CA ASN A 128 4.08 -1.95 25.01
C ASN A 128 3.29 -3.05 24.26
N GLY A 129 3.33 -4.30 24.75
CA GLY A 129 2.54 -5.40 24.21
C GLY A 129 1.03 -5.14 24.23
N ASN A 130 0.55 -4.43 25.27
CA ASN A 130 -0.86 -4.00 25.39
C ASN A 130 -1.16 -2.71 24.60
N LYS A 131 -0.22 -2.19 23.81
CA LYS A 131 -0.32 -0.95 23.02
C LYS A 131 -0.60 0.33 23.84
N GLN A 132 -0.24 0.31 25.11
CA GLN A 132 -0.30 1.44 26.04
C GLN A 132 1.08 2.14 26.06
N TYR A 133 1.45 2.74 24.91
CA TYR A 133 2.80 3.23 24.67
C TYR A 133 3.24 4.36 25.60
N LYS A 134 2.32 5.20 26.10
CA LYS A 134 2.64 6.28 27.03
C LYS A 134 3.06 5.73 28.40
N GLU A 135 2.29 4.78 28.91
CA GLU A 135 2.58 4.11 30.18
C GLU A 135 3.86 3.25 30.06
N ALA A 136 4.10 2.65 28.88
CA ALA A 136 5.33 1.95 28.56
C ALA A 136 6.55 2.89 28.68
N ILE A 137 6.48 4.08 28.07
CA ILE A 137 7.54 5.09 28.11
C ILE A 137 7.80 5.54 29.54
N GLU A 138 6.75 5.83 30.34
CA GLU A 138 6.90 6.23 31.74
C GLU A 138 7.61 5.18 32.57
N SER A 139 7.26 3.89 32.39
CA SER A 139 7.89 2.78 33.09
C SER A 139 9.34 2.58 32.65
N LEU A 140 9.61 2.61 31.35
CA LEU A 140 10.96 2.42 30.80
C LEU A 140 11.89 3.60 31.12
N LEU A 141 11.38 4.82 31.26
CA LEU A 141 12.15 5.95 31.76
C LEU A 141 12.63 5.70 33.20
N LYS A 142 11.82 5.05 34.04
CA LYS A 142 12.24 4.64 35.38
C LYS A 142 13.30 3.54 35.31
N ALA A 143 13.12 2.55 34.43
CA ALA A 143 14.14 1.51 34.26
C ALA A 143 15.51 2.10 33.84
N VAL A 144 15.57 3.01 32.85
CA VAL A 144 16.82 3.64 32.42
C VAL A 144 17.39 4.63 33.42
N GLU A 145 16.56 5.23 34.28
CA GLU A 145 17.03 6.07 35.41
C GLU A 145 17.75 5.23 36.45
N LEU A 146 17.20 4.05 36.81
CA LEU A 146 17.75 3.14 37.76
C LEU A 146 19.00 2.41 37.23
N ASN A 147 18.94 1.95 35.98
CA ASN A 147 20.07 1.24 35.36
C ASN A 147 20.34 1.77 33.93
N PRO A 148 21.12 2.86 33.80
CA PRO A 148 21.41 3.47 32.49
C PRO A 148 22.42 2.66 31.65
N ASN A 149 23.01 1.59 32.18
CA ASN A 149 23.99 0.75 31.47
C ASN A 149 23.36 -0.50 30.85
N ASP A 150 22.09 -0.78 31.11
CA ASP A 150 21.39 -1.87 30.46
C ASP A 150 20.83 -1.41 29.10
N TYR A 151 21.33 -2.02 28.03
CA TYR A 151 20.93 -1.68 26.67
C TYR A 151 19.47 -2.07 26.40
N LEU A 152 18.92 -3.10 27.06
CA LEU A 152 17.53 -3.54 26.88
C LEU A 152 16.53 -2.46 27.32
N ASN A 153 16.83 -1.77 28.43
CA ASN A 153 16.01 -0.65 28.90
C ASN A 153 15.92 0.46 27.82
N TRP A 154 17.05 0.83 27.21
CA TRP A 154 17.11 1.82 26.14
C TRP A 154 16.48 1.33 24.84
N HIS A 155 16.64 0.05 24.52
CA HIS A 155 16.03 -0.58 23.35
C HIS A 155 14.50 -0.47 23.41
N TRP A 156 13.90 -0.98 24.49
CA TRP A 156 12.45 -0.97 24.63
C TRP A 156 11.87 0.44 24.79
N LEU A 157 12.60 1.34 25.44
CA LEU A 157 12.24 2.76 25.48
C LEU A 157 12.19 3.35 24.08
N GLY A 158 13.18 3.06 23.24
CA GLY A 158 13.20 3.48 21.85
C GLY A 158 12.06 2.90 21.04
N CYS A 159 11.79 1.59 21.18
CA CYS A 159 10.63 0.95 20.52
C CYS A 159 9.31 1.60 20.94
N SER A 160 9.12 1.85 22.24
CA SER A 160 7.89 2.48 22.75
C SER A 160 7.72 3.91 22.27
N TYR A 161 8.79 4.69 22.17
CA TYR A 161 8.75 6.01 21.56
C TYR A 161 8.40 5.95 20.08
N ASN A 162 8.97 4.98 19.34
CA ASN A 162 8.65 4.81 17.91
C ASN A 162 7.19 4.49 17.67
N GLU A 163 6.64 3.53 18.41
CA GLU A 163 5.22 3.14 18.32
C GLU A 163 4.27 4.26 18.80
N ASN A 164 4.76 5.21 19.62
CA ASN A 164 4.04 6.42 20.03
C ASN A 164 4.30 7.63 19.11
N GLU A 165 4.89 7.40 17.93
CA GLU A 165 5.19 8.43 16.90
C GLU A 165 6.15 9.54 17.37
N GLN A 166 6.93 9.28 18.42
CA GLN A 166 7.96 10.17 18.96
C GLN A 166 9.35 9.78 18.42
N TYR A 167 9.51 9.89 17.11
CA TYR A 167 10.64 9.31 16.37
C TYR A 167 12.00 9.87 16.79
N GLN A 168 12.10 11.15 17.14
CA GLN A 168 13.37 11.73 17.56
C GLN A 168 13.84 11.20 18.92
N GLU A 169 12.91 11.01 19.86
CA GLU A 169 13.17 10.41 21.16
C GLU A 169 13.51 8.92 21.02
N ALA A 170 12.84 8.22 20.08
CA ALA A 170 13.17 6.85 19.72
C ALA A 170 14.61 6.72 19.23
N ILE A 171 15.01 7.55 18.26
CA ILE A 171 16.38 7.62 17.74
C ILE A 171 17.38 7.87 18.87
N ASN A 172 17.13 8.84 19.75
CA ASN A 172 18.03 9.16 20.86
C ASN A 172 18.21 8.00 21.83
N SER A 173 17.15 7.25 22.11
CA SER A 173 17.18 6.08 22.98
C SER A 173 17.92 4.90 22.32
N LEU A 174 17.59 4.59 21.06
CA LEU A 174 18.21 3.51 20.30
C LEU A 174 19.69 3.75 20.00
N LEU A 175 20.12 5.01 19.81
CA LEU A 175 21.55 5.35 19.73
C LEU A 175 22.31 4.99 21.01
N LYS A 176 21.68 5.06 22.19
CA LYS A 176 22.28 4.58 23.44
C LYS A 176 22.30 3.07 23.49
N ALA A 177 21.23 2.39 23.06
CA ALA A 177 21.18 0.94 22.99
C ALA A 177 22.30 0.37 22.09
N VAL A 178 22.45 0.87 20.85
CA VAL A 178 23.53 0.43 19.93
C VAL A 178 24.92 0.76 20.43
N LYS A 179 25.08 1.84 21.22
CA LYS A 179 26.37 2.18 21.83
C LYS A 179 26.75 1.20 22.94
N LEU A 180 25.76 0.74 23.70
CA LEU A 180 25.98 -0.22 24.82
C LEU A 180 26.16 -1.64 24.31
N ASN A 181 25.39 -2.03 23.30
CA ASN A 181 25.50 -3.33 22.63
C ASN A 181 25.45 -3.16 21.11
N PRO A 182 26.61 -2.98 20.44
CA PRO A 182 26.69 -2.78 18.99
C PRO A 182 26.50 -4.06 18.18
N ASP A 183 26.58 -5.24 18.81
CA ASP A 183 26.49 -6.53 18.14
C ASP A 183 25.05 -7.09 18.12
N ASP A 184 24.09 -6.35 18.64
CA ASP A 184 22.67 -6.70 18.60
C ASP A 184 21.99 -6.14 17.34
N GLU A 185 21.56 -7.04 16.44
CA GLU A 185 20.91 -6.67 15.19
C GLU A 185 19.61 -5.88 15.40
N TYR A 186 18.86 -6.21 16.48
CA TYR A 186 17.56 -5.58 16.75
C TYR A 186 17.70 -4.11 17.13
N ASN A 187 18.81 -3.73 17.83
CA ASN A 187 19.08 -2.33 18.12
C ASN A 187 19.28 -1.52 16.83
N TRP A 188 20.05 -2.05 15.86
CA TRP A 188 20.27 -1.41 14.57
C TRP A 188 19.02 -1.41 13.69
N TYR A 189 18.27 -2.51 13.72
CA TYR A 189 16.98 -2.61 12.99
C TYR A 189 16.00 -1.52 13.45
N TRP A 190 15.75 -1.43 14.76
CA TRP A 190 14.81 -0.45 15.29
C TRP A 190 15.31 0.99 15.15
N LEU A 191 16.62 1.22 15.26
CA LEU A 191 17.22 2.53 14.97
C LEU A 191 17.01 2.91 13.51
N GLY A 192 17.25 1.99 12.58
CA GLY A 192 17.00 2.20 11.14
C GLY A 192 15.54 2.50 10.85
N ARG A 193 14.62 1.74 11.45
CA ARG A 193 13.19 1.95 11.32
C ARG A 193 12.75 3.31 11.89
N SER A 194 13.26 3.70 13.05
CA SER A 194 12.96 5.01 13.64
C SER A 194 13.47 6.19 12.78
N TYR A 195 14.63 6.02 12.12
CA TYR A 195 15.10 6.98 11.13
C TYR A 195 14.21 7.01 9.88
N GLU A 196 13.72 5.87 9.43
CA GLU A 196 12.81 5.75 8.29
C GLU A 196 11.50 6.46 8.58
N ASP A 197 10.85 6.16 9.72
CA ASP A 197 9.60 6.79 10.17
C ASP A 197 9.76 8.32 10.34
N ASN A 198 10.97 8.77 10.67
CA ASN A 198 11.35 10.20 10.74
C ASN A 198 11.81 10.78 9.39
N GLU A 199 11.60 10.08 8.27
CA GLU A 199 11.96 10.45 6.90
C GLU A 199 13.47 10.68 6.65
N GLN A 200 14.34 10.18 7.53
CA GLN A 200 15.79 10.25 7.46
C GLN A 200 16.36 8.98 6.78
N TYR A 201 16.01 8.81 5.50
CA TYR A 201 16.24 7.55 4.77
C TYR A 201 17.73 7.17 4.62
N LYS A 202 18.65 8.13 4.59
CA LYS A 202 20.09 7.84 4.47
C LYS A 202 20.63 7.22 5.75
N GLU A 203 20.30 7.82 6.88
CA GLU A 203 20.67 7.34 8.20
C GLU A 203 20.02 5.97 8.49
N SER A 204 18.76 5.79 8.04
CA SER A 204 18.06 4.51 8.09
C SER A 204 18.84 3.41 7.34
N ILE A 205 19.25 3.69 6.10
CA ILE A 205 20.03 2.74 5.29
C ILE A 205 21.35 2.37 5.98
N GLU A 206 22.07 3.35 6.55
CA GLU A 206 23.32 3.07 7.28
C GLU A 206 23.12 2.12 8.46
N CYS A 207 22.05 2.32 9.22
CA CYS A 207 21.71 1.45 10.34
C CYS A 207 21.28 0.05 9.89
N LEU A 208 20.41 -0.04 8.90
CA LEU A 208 19.91 -1.32 8.39
C LEU A 208 20.99 -2.14 7.68
N LEU A 209 21.99 -1.50 7.05
CA LEU A 209 23.20 -2.17 6.57
C LEU A 209 23.95 -2.86 7.70
N LYS A 210 24.02 -2.24 8.89
CA LYS A 210 24.62 -2.89 10.07
C LYS A 210 23.79 -4.07 10.57
N SER A 211 22.48 -3.94 10.58
CA SER A 211 21.58 -5.03 10.97
C SER A 211 21.75 -6.26 10.05
N VAL A 212 21.79 -6.07 8.70
CA VAL A 212 22.00 -7.19 7.76
C VAL A 212 23.43 -7.74 7.80
N GLU A 213 24.44 -6.92 8.15
CA GLU A 213 25.83 -7.37 8.36
C GLU A 213 25.93 -8.32 9.56
N ILE A 214 25.22 -8.02 10.66
CA ILE A 214 25.18 -8.84 11.88
C ILE A 214 24.39 -10.13 11.64
N ASN A 215 23.20 -10.03 11.08
CA ASN A 215 22.37 -11.19 10.77
C ASN A 215 21.86 -11.19 9.32
N PRO A 216 22.62 -11.74 8.38
CA PRO A 216 22.23 -11.80 6.97
C PRO A 216 21.09 -12.79 6.67
N ASN A 217 20.69 -13.62 7.63
CA ASN A 217 19.63 -14.61 7.47
C ASN A 217 18.26 -14.12 7.97
N ASN A 218 18.17 -12.90 8.47
CA ASN A 218 16.92 -12.30 8.90
C ASN A 218 16.25 -11.58 7.70
N GLU A 219 15.12 -12.10 7.22
CA GLU A 219 14.39 -11.52 6.09
C GLU A 219 13.92 -10.09 6.36
N TYR A 220 13.52 -9.80 7.61
CA TYR A 220 13.01 -8.48 8.00
C TYR A 220 14.06 -7.39 7.85
N ASN A 221 15.34 -7.70 8.15
CA ASN A 221 16.42 -6.76 7.96
C ASN A 221 16.60 -6.37 6.47
N TRP A 222 16.54 -7.36 5.58
CA TRP A 222 16.63 -7.13 4.13
C TRP A 222 15.40 -6.40 3.58
N TYR A 223 14.21 -6.75 4.08
CA TYR A 223 12.97 -6.07 3.71
C TYR A 223 13.02 -4.58 4.05
N GLU A 224 13.32 -4.23 5.31
CA GLU A 224 13.38 -2.83 5.76
C GLU A 224 14.49 -2.05 5.04
N LEU A 225 15.65 -2.68 4.81
CA LEU A 225 16.72 -2.07 4.01
C LEU A 225 16.26 -1.76 2.59
N GLY A 226 15.59 -2.74 1.94
CA GLY A 226 15.02 -2.56 0.60
C GLY A 226 13.96 -1.48 0.57
N TYR A 227 13.10 -1.42 1.59
CA TYR A 227 12.08 -0.41 1.75
C TYR A 227 12.69 1.01 1.90
N SER A 228 13.70 1.17 2.77
CA SER A 228 14.41 2.43 2.96
C SER A 228 15.14 2.89 1.70
N TYR A 229 15.76 1.97 0.93
CA TYR A 229 16.31 2.29 -0.38
C TYR A 229 15.25 2.77 -1.38
N ASN A 230 14.06 2.14 -1.37
CA ASN A 230 12.95 2.56 -2.23
C ASN A 230 12.49 3.98 -1.90
N ARG A 231 12.30 4.28 -0.61
CA ARG A 231 11.94 5.61 -0.11
C ARG A 231 12.99 6.67 -0.46
N ASN A 232 14.27 6.28 -0.44
CA ASN A 232 15.39 7.13 -0.86
C ASN A 232 15.57 7.19 -2.40
N LYS A 233 14.65 6.59 -3.18
CA LYS A 233 14.65 6.54 -4.66
C LYS A 233 15.86 5.80 -5.27
N GLN A 234 16.50 4.94 -4.50
CA GLN A 234 17.58 4.05 -4.92
C GLN A 234 17.00 2.67 -5.30
N TYR A 235 16.26 2.65 -6.41
CA TYR A 235 15.40 1.52 -6.78
C TYR A 235 16.18 0.25 -7.13
N LYS A 236 17.41 0.37 -7.64
CA LYS A 236 18.25 -0.80 -7.97
C LYS A 236 18.71 -1.52 -6.71
N GLU A 237 19.24 -0.76 -5.75
CA GLU A 237 19.66 -1.28 -4.46
C GLU A 237 18.46 -1.85 -3.68
N SER A 238 17.31 -1.20 -3.78
CA SER A 238 16.06 -1.71 -3.22
C SER A 238 15.69 -3.08 -3.78
N ILE A 239 15.76 -3.25 -5.10
CA ILE A 239 15.48 -4.53 -5.77
C ILE A 239 16.44 -5.62 -5.27
N GLU A 240 17.75 -5.33 -5.18
CA GLU A 240 18.75 -6.29 -4.71
C GLU A 240 18.45 -6.77 -3.28
N CYS A 241 18.08 -5.85 -2.38
CA CYS A 241 17.72 -6.19 -0.99
C CYS A 241 16.41 -6.99 -0.92
N LEU A 242 15.37 -6.58 -1.65
CA LEU A 242 14.08 -7.27 -1.64
C LEU A 242 14.15 -8.65 -2.31
N LEU A 243 15.02 -8.85 -3.29
CA LEU A 243 15.33 -10.19 -3.82
C LEU A 243 15.92 -11.09 -2.75
N LYS A 244 16.77 -10.57 -1.86
CA LYS A 244 17.26 -11.33 -0.70
C LYS A 244 16.14 -11.64 0.30
N ALA A 245 15.26 -10.71 0.57
CA ALA A 245 14.10 -10.94 1.45
C ALA A 245 13.19 -12.07 0.90
N VAL A 246 12.85 -12.06 -0.40
CA VAL A 246 12.01 -13.13 -1.01
C VAL A 246 12.77 -14.46 -1.14
N GLU A 247 14.10 -14.45 -1.26
CA GLU A 247 14.92 -15.67 -1.22
C GLU A 247 14.87 -16.34 0.15
N LEU A 248 14.93 -15.55 1.22
CA LEU A 248 14.89 -16.02 2.61
C LEU A 248 13.49 -16.49 3.01
N ASN A 249 12.46 -15.73 2.63
CA ASN A 249 11.07 -16.11 2.89
C ASN A 249 10.20 -15.88 1.65
N PRO A 250 10.08 -16.89 0.78
CA PRO A 250 9.27 -16.79 -0.43
C PRO A 250 7.75 -16.76 -0.17
N ASN A 251 7.30 -17.03 1.06
CA ASN A 251 5.89 -17.07 1.44
C ASN A 251 5.38 -15.77 2.07
N ASN A 252 6.22 -14.73 2.13
CA ASN A 252 5.83 -13.43 2.64
C ASN A 252 5.35 -12.54 1.46
N GLU A 253 4.04 -12.31 1.36
CA GLU A 253 3.43 -11.50 0.31
C GLU A 253 3.91 -10.05 0.30
N TYR A 254 4.30 -9.50 1.46
CA TYR A 254 4.80 -8.12 1.56
C TYR A 254 6.16 -7.95 0.88
N ASN A 255 7.04 -8.94 0.98
CA ASN A 255 8.34 -8.91 0.30
C ASN A 255 8.16 -8.83 -1.22
N TRP A 256 7.26 -9.64 -1.79
CA TRP A 256 6.92 -9.61 -3.21
C TRP A 256 6.24 -8.31 -3.64
N HIS A 257 5.33 -7.79 -2.83
CA HIS A 257 4.65 -6.53 -3.10
C HIS A 257 5.65 -5.36 -3.22
N TRP A 258 6.57 -5.20 -2.25
CA TRP A 258 7.55 -4.12 -2.28
C TRP A 258 8.64 -4.31 -3.35
N LEU A 259 8.98 -5.56 -3.67
CA LEU A 259 9.83 -5.87 -4.80
C LEU A 259 9.17 -5.39 -6.12
N ALA A 260 7.90 -5.69 -6.29
CA ALA A 260 7.12 -5.22 -7.44
C ALA A 260 7.04 -3.69 -7.51
N HIS A 261 6.83 -3.03 -6.36
CA HIS A 261 6.83 -1.57 -6.29
C HIS A 261 8.18 -0.98 -6.74
N SER A 262 9.29 -1.60 -6.33
CA SER A 262 10.64 -1.17 -6.73
C SER A 262 10.90 -1.40 -8.22
N TYR A 263 10.41 -2.50 -8.79
CA TYR A 263 10.43 -2.76 -10.22
C TYR A 263 9.61 -1.72 -11.00
N PHE A 264 8.42 -1.36 -10.51
CA PHE A 264 7.59 -0.30 -11.11
C PHE A 264 8.33 1.03 -11.21
N GLN A 265 8.93 1.48 -10.09
CA GLN A 265 9.69 2.73 -10.04
C GLN A 265 10.94 2.69 -10.96
N ASN A 266 11.52 1.50 -11.13
CA ASN A 266 12.65 1.28 -12.04
C ASN A 266 12.21 0.99 -13.49
N LYS A 267 10.91 1.04 -13.81
CA LYS A 267 10.27 0.81 -15.12
C LYS A 267 10.48 -0.61 -15.68
N GLN A 268 10.62 -1.58 -14.82
CA GLN A 268 10.76 -3.01 -15.12
C GLN A 268 9.39 -3.70 -14.97
N TYR A 269 8.52 -3.51 -15.95
CA TYR A 269 7.10 -3.90 -15.82
C TYR A 269 6.87 -5.42 -15.90
N GLU A 270 7.71 -6.15 -16.65
CA GLU A 270 7.64 -7.61 -16.75
C GLU A 270 8.03 -8.28 -15.42
N GLU A 271 9.12 -7.82 -14.79
CA GLU A 271 9.54 -8.30 -13.47
C GLU A 271 8.55 -7.88 -12.37
N MET A 272 7.94 -6.67 -12.50
CA MET A 272 6.86 -6.24 -11.62
C MET A 272 5.68 -7.20 -11.69
N GLU A 273 5.22 -7.57 -12.89
CA GLU A 273 4.14 -8.55 -13.10
C GLU A 273 4.47 -9.86 -12.40
N ALA A 274 5.65 -10.42 -12.66
CA ALA A 274 6.07 -11.69 -12.09
C ALA A 274 6.06 -11.66 -10.54
N ALA A 275 6.51 -10.57 -9.93
CA ALA A 275 6.50 -10.42 -8.48
C ALA A 275 5.08 -10.29 -7.91
N LEU A 276 4.21 -9.51 -8.57
CA LEU A 276 2.81 -9.37 -8.13
C LEU A 276 2.02 -10.67 -8.27
N LEU A 277 2.25 -11.45 -9.32
CA LEU A 277 1.64 -12.78 -9.47
C LEU A 277 2.03 -13.71 -8.32
N LYS A 278 3.27 -13.63 -7.83
CA LYS A 278 3.70 -14.37 -6.63
C LYS A 278 2.98 -13.87 -5.38
N ALA A 279 2.84 -12.56 -5.22
CA ALA A 279 2.12 -12.00 -4.07
C ALA A 279 0.64 -12.46 -4.03
N VAL A 280 -0.07 -12.43 -5.17
CA VAL A 280 -1.49 -12.88 -5.22
C VAL A 280 -1.64 -14.40 -5.20
N GLU A 281 -0.62 -15.17 -5.58
CA GLU A 281 -0.60 -16.63 -5.38
C GLU A 281 -0.58 -16.98 -3.89
N ILE A 282 0.20 -16.23 -3.08
CA ILE A 282 0.30 -16.39 -1.62
C ILE A 282 -0.97 -15.87 -0.95
N LYS A 283 -1.40 -14.65 -1.32
CA LYS A 283 -2.55 -13.96 -0.74
C LYS A 283 -3.50 -13.50 -1.84
N PRO A 284 -4.48 -14.34 -2.24
CA PRO A 284 -5.40 -14.04 -3.35
C PRO A 284 -6.33 -12.83 -3.11
N ASP A 285 -6.51 -12.44 -1.85
CA ASP A 285 -7.32 -11.27 -1.45
C ASP A 285 -6.51 -9.99 -1.26
N TYR A 286 -5.26 -9.95 -1.75
CA TYR A 286 -4.41 -8.77 -1.65
C TYR A 286 -4.78 -7.71 -2.72
N TYR A 287 -5.69 -6.81 -2.35
CA TYR A 287 -6.26 -5.78 -3.21
C TYR A 287 -5.19 -4.95 -3.96
N ASP A 288 -4.17 -4.45 -3.24
CA ASP A 288 -3.14 -3.58 -3.82
C ASP A 288 -2.28 -4.30 -4.87
N CYS A 289 -2.08 -5.61 -4.73
CA CYS A 289 -1.35 -6.39 -5.72
C CYS A 289 -2.16 -6.58 -7.01
N TRP A 290 -3.47 -6.78 -6.93
CA TRP A 290 -4.33 -6.81 -8.13
C TRP A 290 -4.37 -5.45 -8.82
N LEU A 291 -4.45 -4.36 -8.06
CA LEU A 291 -4.36 -3.00 -8.61
C LEU A 291 -3.00 -2.78 -9.30
N GLY A 292 -1.91 -3.25 -8.69
CA GLY A 292 -0.57 -3.22 -9.27
C GLY A 292 -0.50 -4.01 -10.60
N LEU A 293 -1.11 -5.19 -10.69
CA LEU A 293 -1.19 -5.99 -11.91
C LEU A 293 -1.94 -5.25 -13.02
N ILE A 294 -3.08 -4.63 -12.70
CA ILE A 294 -3.84 -3.79 -13.65
C ILE A 294 -2.94 -2.67 -14.22
N LEU A 295 -2.20 -1.97 -13.34
CA LEU A 295 -1.29 -0.91 -13.77
C LEU A 295 -0.13 -1.43 -14.63
N SER A 296 0.40 -2.61 -14.33
CA SER A 296 1.44 -3.28 -15.12
C SER A 296 0.93 -3.63 -16.51
N TYR A 297 -0.17 -4.36 -16.60
CA TYR A 297 -0.79 -4.74 -17.89
C TYR A 297 -1.18 -3.52 -18.73
N LYS A 298 -1.71 -2.47 -18.09
CA LYS A 298 -2.03 -1.21 -18.76
C LYS A 298 -0.79 -0.55 -19.37
N LYS A 299 0.39 -0.64 -18.72
CA LYS A 299 1.66 -0.10 -19.25
C LYS A 299 2.23 -0.94 -20.39
N MET A 300 1.99 -2.24 -20.36
CA MET A 300 2.38 -3.18 -21.42
C MET A 300 1.37 -3.28 -22.56
N GLU A 301 0.22 -2.58 -22.45
CA GLU A 301 -0.92 -2.65 -23.39
C GLU A 301 -1.50 -4.07 -23.53
N ASP A 302 -1.37 -4.89 -22.47
CA ASP A 302 -1.94 -6.23 -22.39
C ASP A 302 -3.38 -6.16 -21.86
N PHE A 303 -4.31 -5.77 -22.73
CA PHE A 303 -5.72 -5.58 -22.35
C PHE A 303 -6.41 -6.87 -21.89
N ILE A 304 -5.96 -8.05 -22.33
CA ILE A 304 -6.58 -9.32 -21.97
C ILE A 304 -6.32 -9.61 -20.50
N ASN A 305 -5.08 -9.53 -20.07
CA ASN A 305 -4.71 -9.76 -18.67
C ASN A 305 -5.16 -8.58 -17.77
N GLU A 306 -5.19 -7.33 -18.28
CA GLU A 306 -5.77 -6.17 -17.57
C GLU A 306 -7.24 -6.44 -17.21
N ILE A 307 -8.07 -6.91 -18.18
CA ILE A 307 -9.48 -7.25 -17.97
C ILE A 307 -9.64 -8.33 -16.90
N GLU A 308 -8.83 -9.39 -16.94
CA GLU A 308 -8.93 -10.48 -15.96
C GLU A 308 -8.54 -10.01 -14.55
N ALA A 309 -7.48 -9.22 -14.41
CA ALA A 309 -7.08 -8.64 -13.14
C ALA A 309 -8.16 -7.70 -12.57
N CYS A 310 -8.81 -6.88 -13.42
CA CYS A 310 -9.94 -6.05 -13.01
C CYS A 310 -11.12 -6.88 -12.47
N LYS A 311 -11.44 -8.02 -13.10
CA LYS A 311 -12.49 -8.92 -12.60
C LYS A 311 -12.16 -9.51 -11.23
N GLN A 312 -10.90 -9.84 -10.98
CA GLN A 312 -10.48 -10.30 -9.65
C GLN A 312 -10.60 -9.17 -8.61
N LEU A 313 -10.19 -7.95 -8.95
CA LEU A 313 -10.32 -6.77 -8.08
C LEU A 313 -11.80 -6.52 -7.72
N ILE A 314 -12.71 -6.54 -8.70
CA ILE A 314 -14.16 -6.39 -8.50
C ILE A 314 -14.73 -7.50 -7.62
N LYS A 315 -14.25 -8.73 -7.76
CA LYS A 315 -14.67 -9.85 -6.90
C LYS A 315 -14.32 -9.62 -5.44
N LEU A 316 -13.19 -8.96 -5.17
CA LEU A 316 -12.77 -8.62 -3.80
C LEU A 316 -13.61 -7.48 -3.21
N ASN A 317 -13.91 -6.46 -4.01
CA ASN A 317 -14.73 -5.33 -3.58
C ASN A 317 -15.69 -4.90 -4.72
N PRO A 318 -16.88 -5.49 -4.81
CA PRO A 318 -17.83 -5.22 -5.89
C PRO A 318 -18.49 -3.83 -5.80
N ASP A 319 -18.45 -3.20 -4.64
CA ASP A 319 -19.04 -1.88 -4.39
C ASP A 319 -18.02 -0.73 -4.56
N ASP A 320 -16.79 -1.03 -4.94
CA ASP A 320 -15.77 -0.06 -5.28
C ASP A 320 -15.84 0.31 -6.78
N ASP A 321 -16.08 1.58 -7.09
CA ASP A 321 -16.16 2.09 -8.46
C ASP A 321 -14.83 2.00 -9.23
N ILE A 322 -13.69 1.99 -8.51
CA ILE A 322 -12.35 1.93 -9.10
C ILE A 322 -12.16 0.69 -9.97
N GLY A 323 -12.52 -0.49 -9.45
CA GLY A 323 -12.40 -1.76 -10.19
C GLY A 323 -13.21 -1.76 -11.48
N TRP A 324 -14.44 -1.25 -11.42
CA TRP A 324 -15.33 -1.12 -12.58
C TRP A 324 -14.83 -0.07 -13.58
N GLU A 325 -14.24 1.04 -13.11
CA GLU A 325 -13.64 2.06 -13.97
C GLU A 325 -12.45 1.48 -14.77
N TYR A 326 -11.53 0.79 -14.12
CA TYR A 326 -10.43 0.12 -14.81
C TYR A 326 -10.91 -0.92 -15.81
N LEU A 327 -11.92 -1.73 -15.44
CA LEU A 327 -12.50 -2.73 -16.35
C LEU A 327 -13.11 -2.07 -17.58
N GLY A 328 -13.90 -1.00 -17.40
CA GLY A 328 -14.49 -0.24 -18.49
C GLY A 328 -13.43 0.36 -19.42
N ASN A 329 -12.37 0.94 -18.84
CA ASN A 329 -11.26 1.49 -19.61
C ASN A 329 -10.48 0.42 -20.41
N ALA A 330 -10.24 -0.76 -19.81
CA ALA A 330 -9.58 -1.87 -20.48
C ALA A 330 -10.41 -2.39 -21.65
N TYR A 331 -11.72 -2.59 -21.47
CA TYR A 331 -12.63 -2.95 -22.54
C TYR A 331 -12.72 -1.88 -23.64
N TYR A 332 -12.77 -0.60 -23.27
CA TYR A 332 -12.82 0.51 -24.24
C TYR A 332 -11.58 0.54 -25.12
N LYS A 333 -10.39 0.38 -24.54
CA LYS A 333 -9.13 0.34 -25.29
C LYS A 333 -9.00 -0.90 -26.17
N ASN A 334 -9.54 -2.03 -25.70
CA ASN A 334 -9.61 -3.28 -26.47
C ASN A 334 -10.79 -3.28 -27.50
N GLU A 335 -11.42 -2.13 -27.75
CA GLU A 335 -12.52 -1.93 -28.68
C GLU A 335 -13.79 -2.76 -28.39
N GLN A 336 -13.90 -3.32 -27.19
CA GLN A 336 -15.07 -4.06 -26.69
C GLN A 336 -16.08 -3.09 -26.06
N TYR A 337 -16.67 -2.22 -26.91
CA TYR A 337 -17.47 -1.08 -26.44
C TYR A 337 -18.76 -1.46 -25.71
N LYS A 338 -19.35 -2.65 -25.97
CA LYS A 338 -20.54 -3.13 -25.25
C LYS A 338 -20.21 -3.48 -23.81
N GLU A 339 -19.13 -4.21 -23.59
CA GLU A 339 -18.65 -4.60 -22.28
C GLU A 339 -18.14 -3.37 -21.50
N ALA A 340 -17.54 -2.40 -22.20
CA ALA A 340 -17.17 -1.10 -21.61
C ALA A 340 -18.40 -0.35 -21.09
N ILE A 341 -19.50 -0.31 -21.88
CA ILE A 341 -20.77 0.30 -21.45
C ILE A 341 -21.30 -0.38 -20.17
N GLU A 342 -21.33 -1.72 -20.13
CA GLU A 342 -21.81 -2.45 -18.95
C GLU A 342 -20.99 -2.10 -17.71
N SER A 343 -19.66 -2.02 -17.85
CA SER A 343 -18.76 -1.66 -16.74
C SER A 343 -18.98 -0.22 -16.30
N PHE A 344 -19.03 0.75 -17.22
CA PHE A 344 -19.26 2.16 -16.89
C PHE A 344 -20.67 2.45 -16.35
N LEU A 345 -21.69 1.66 -16.71
CA LEU A 345 -23.01 1.73 -16.07
C LEU A 345 -22.90 1.42 -14.57
N LYS A 346 -22.03 0.51 -14.16
CA LYS A 346 -21.75 0.23 -12.75
C LYS A 346 -21.00 1.37 -12.07
N THR A 347 -20.01 1.98 -12.73
CA THR A 347 -19.31 3.13 -12.14
C THR A 347 -20.26 4.31 -11.86
N VAL A 348 -21.16 4.63 -12.79
CA VAL A 348 -22.13 5.75 -12.59
C VAL A 348 -23.23 5.41 -11.59
N GLU A 349 -23.54 4.12 -11.37
CA GLU A 349 -24.43 3.67 -10.30
C GLU A 349 -23.77 3.86 -8.93
N LEU A 350 -22.48 3.49 -8.81
CA LEU A 350 -21.73 3.56 -7.54
C LEU A 350 -21.30 5.00 -7.22
N ASN A 351 -20.87 5.76 -8.22
CA ASN A 351 -20.34 7.12 -8.03
C ASN A 351 -20.92 8.08 -9.11
N PRO A 352 -22.17 8.54 -8.95
CA PRO A 352 -22.86 9.38 -9.92
C PRO A 352 -22.36 10.83 -9.98
N GLU A 353 -21.61 11.30 -8.98
CA GLU A 353 -21.11 12.68 -8.90
C GLU A 353 -19.78 12.88 -9.65
N ASN A 354 -19.16 11.80 -10.12
CA ASN A 354 -17.92 11.87 -10.89
C ASN A 354 -18.24 12.04 -12.39
N ASP A 355 -17.92 13.23 -12.97
CA ASP A 355 -18.12 13.52 -14.38
C ASP A 355 -17.37 12.58 -15.31
N ASN A 356 -16.20 12.08 -14.90
CA ASN A 356 -15.38 11.18 -15.68
C ASN A 356 -16.10 9.84 -15.97
N ASN A 357 -16.90 9.34 -15.05
CA ASN A 357 -17.69 8.13 -15.24
C ASN A 357 -18.74 8.31 -16.34
N TRP A 358 -19.47 9.43 -16.32
CA TRP A 358 -20.45 9.77 -17.37
C TRP A 358 -19.78 10.06 -18.71
N TYR A 359 -18.61 10.68 -18.68
CA TYR A 359 -17.79 10.92 -19.87
C TYR A 359 -17.41 9.61 -20.58
N TRP A 360 -16.80 8.66 -19.86
CA TRP A 360 -16.38 7.39 -20.44
C TRP A 360 -17.56 6.53 -20.90
N LEU A 361 -18.67 6.57 -20.15
CA LEU A 361 -19.92 5.92 -20.58
C LEU A 361 -20.43 6.51 -21.89
N GLY A 362 -20.46 7.83 -21.99
CA GLY A 362 -20.87 8.53 -23.21
C GLY A 362 -19.92 8.27 -24.39
N CYS A 363 -18.62 8.26 -24.17
CA CYS A 363 -17.62 7.89 -25.18
C CYS A 363 -17.81 6.46 -25.68
N SER A 364 -18.08 5.51 -24.77
CA SER A 364 -18.32 4.10 -25.10
C SER A 364 -19.58 3.94 -25.94
N TYR A 365 -20.68 4.60 -25.59
CA TYR A 365 -21.90 4.65 -26.40
C TYR A 365 -21.65 5.26 -27.80
N CYS A 366 -20.91 6.37 -27.88
CA CYS A 366 -20.57 7.02 -29.14
C CYS A 366 -19.76 6.09 -30.06
N LYS A 367 -18.75 5.40 -29.51
CA LYS A 367 -17.92 4.41 -30.22
C LYS A 367 -18.76 3.19 -30.67
N ASN A 368 -19.74 2.78 -29.85
CA ASN A 368 -20.69 1.71 -30.21
C ASN A 368 -21.81 2.16 -31.15
N ASN A 369 -21.74 3.39 -31.72
CA ASN A 369 -22.72 4.00 -32.61
C ASN A 369 -24.11 4.26 -31.98
N GLN A 370 -24.21 4.26 -30.65
CA GLN A 370 -25.43 4.58 -29.90
C GLN A 370 -25.39 6.07 -29.50
N TYR A 371 -25.58 6.94 -30.50
CA TYR A 371 -25.36 8.38 -30.37
C TYR A 371 -26.36 9.08 -29.47
N GLN A 372 -27.60 8.59 -29.38
CA GLN A 372 -28.64 9.18 -28.53
C GLN A 372 -28.28 8.96 -27.06
N GLU A 373 -27.92 7.73 -26.68
CA GLU A 373 -27.48 7.37 -25.32
C GLU A 373 -26.15 8.09 -24.96
N ALA A 374 -25.25 8.23 -25.95
CA ALA A 374 -24.03 9.01 -25.78
C ALA A 374 -24.34 10.46 -25.36
N ILE A 375 -25.25 11.12 -26.04
CA ILE A 375 -25.70 12.49 -25.78
C ILE A 375 -26.26 12.60 -24.34
N GLU A 376 -27.18 11.69 -23.97
CA GLU A 376 -27.80 11.70 -22.63
C GLU A 376 -26.80 11.62 -21.49
N ASN A 377 -25.78 10.79 -21.65
CA ASN A 377 -24.74 10.61 -20.60
C ASN A 377 -23.72 11.76 -20.62
N LEU A 378 -23.31 12.25 -21.81
CA LEU A 378 -22.40 13.40 -21.90
C LEU A 378 -23.04 14.70 -21.41
N LEU A 379 -24.37 14.87 -21.56
CA LEU A 379 -25.09 15.98 -20.91
C LEU A 379 -24.99 15.95 -19.38
N LYS A 380 -24.95 14.78 -18.75
CA LYS A 380 -24.72 14.67 -17.32
C LYS A 380 -23.26 15.04 -16.98
N ALA A 381 -22.28 14.56 -17.78
CA ALA A 381 -20.88 14.93 -17.60
C ALA A 381 -20.66 16.45 -17.64
N VAL A 382 -21.17 17.15 -18.68
CA VAL A 382 -21.04 18.63 -18.81
C VAL A 382 -21.82 19.37 -17.72
N LYS A 383 -22.89 18.81 -17.18
CA LYS A 383 -23.64 19.40 -16.06
C LYS A 383 -22.85 19.34 -14.76
N ILE A 384 -22.14 18.25 -14.51
CA ILE A 384 -21.32 18.06 -13.31
C ILE A 384 -20.06 18.92 -13.42
N ASN A 385 -19.38 18.85 -14.56
CA ASN A 385 -18.13 19.58 -14.78
C ASN A 385 -18.17 20.34 -16.12
N PRO A 386 -18.71 21.59 -16.12
CA PRO A 386 -18.83 22.41 -17.32
C PRO A 386 -17.50 22.97 -17.83
N ASP A 387 -16.44 22.90 -17.06
CA ASP A 387 -15.11 23.44 -17.38
C ASP A 387 -14.19 22.40 -18.06
N ASN A 388 -14.66 21.17 -18.24
CA ASN A 388 -13.94 20.11 -18.94
C ASN A 388 -14.24 20.16 -20.45
N ASP A 389 -13.26 20.59 -21.25
CA ASP A 389 -13.38 20.70 -22.72
C ASP A 389 -13.68 19.36 -23.38
N ASN A 390 -13.16 18.25 -22.86
CA ASN A 390 -13.40 16.91 -23.41
C ASN A 390 -14.87 16.50 -23.32
N ASN A 391 -15.56 16.86 -22.22
CA ASN A 391 -16.98 16.60 -22.09
C ASN A 391 -17.78 17.28 -23.21
N TRP A 392 -17.48 18.54 -23.51
CA TRP A 392 -18.11 19.32 -24.55
C TRP A 392 -17.73 18.82 -25.95
N TYR A 393 -16.49 18.45 -26.17
CA TYR A 393 -16.01 17.87 -27.43
C TYR A 393 -16.78 16.59 -27.79
N TRP A 394 -16.84 15.61 -26.85
CA TRP A 394 -17.56 14.38 -27.15
C TRP A 394 -19.07 14.56 -27.27
N LEU A 395 -19.65 15.49 -26.53
CA LEU A 395 -21.03 15.86 -26.66
C LEU A 395 -21.32 16.44 -28.08
N GLY A 396 -20.48 17.38 -28.50
CA GLY A 396 -20.59 17.97 -29.85
C GLY A 396 -20.37 16.94 -30.94
N LYS A 397 -19.40 16.07 -30.83
CA LYS A 397 -19.15 14.94 -31.73
C LYS A 397 -20.35 13.98 -31.79
N SER A 398 -20.95 13.64 -30.66
CA SER A 398 -22.14 12.78 -30.59
C SER A 398 -23.34 13.41 -31.21
N TYR A 399 -23.57 14.72 -30.98
CA TYR A 399 -24.62 15.48 -31.69
C TYR A 399 -24.39 15.50 -33.20
N CYS A 400 -23.16 15.74 -33.67
CA CYS A 400 -22.82 15.76 -35.10
C CYS A 400 -23.10 14.39 -35.75
N LYS A 401 -22.65 13.29 -35.11
CA LYS A 401 -22.93 11.92 -35.57
C LYS A 401 -24.43 11.60 -35.59
N ASN A 402 -25.19 12.14 -34.64
CA ASN A 402 -26.66 12.00 -34.60
C ASN A 402 -27.41 13.01 -35.47
N LYS A 403 -26.68 13.81 -36.25
CA LYS A 403 -27.21 14.82 -37.19
C LYS A 403 -27.96 16.00 -36.53
N TYR A 404 -27.71 16.27 -35.26
CA TYR A 404 -28.18 17.46 -34.54
C TYR A 404 -27.14 18.58 -34.66
N TYR A 405 -26.92 19.07 -35.85
CA TYR A 405 -25.78 19.90 -36.22
C TYR A 405 -25.74 21.25 -35.49
N GLU A 406 -26.88 21.90 -35.25
CA GLU A 406 -26.94 23.15 -34.47
C GLU A 406 -26.44 22.96 -33.03
N LYS A 407 -26.92 21.89 -32.37
CA LYS A 407 -26.45 21.55 -30.98
C LYS A 407 -25.00 21.11 -30.97
N ALA A 408 -24.53 20.46 -32.04
CA ALA A 408 -23.11 20.11 -32.19
C ALA A 408 -22.26 21.37 -32.24
N ILE A 409 -22.65 22.37 -33.00
CA ILE A 409 -21.95 23.67 -33.11
C ILE A 409 -21.90 24.36 -31.77
N GLU A 410 -23.02 24.47 -31.03
CA GLU A 410 -23.05 25.06 -29.67
C GLU A 410 -22.07 24.38 -28.72
N SER A 411 -22.07 23.05 -28.69
CA SER A 411 -21.19 22.27 -27.80
C SER A 411 -19.71 22.40 -28.20
N LEU A 412 -19.40 22.36 -29.50
CA LEU A 412 -18.00 22.47 -29.98
C LEU A 412 -17.44 23.89 -29.81
N LEU A 413 -18.28 24.92 -29.93
CA LEU A 413 -17.86 26.29 -29.60
C LEU A 413 -17.51 26.42 -28.11
N LYS A 414 -18.23 25.73 -27.22
CA LYS A 414 -17.86 25.66 -25.81
C LYS A 414 -16.53 24.91 -25.58
N ALA A 415 -16.31 23.79 -26.25
CA ALA A 415 -15.03 23.07 -26.21
C ALA A 415 -13.88 23.96 -26.69
N ILE A 416 -14.08 24.75 -27.80
CA ILE A 416 -13.09 25.67 -28.35
C ILE A 416 -12.83 26.86 -27.39
N GLU A 417 -13.88 27.38 -26.72
CA GLU A 417 -13.73 28.43 -25.72
C GLU A 417 -12.81 27.99 -24.57
N LEU A 418 -12.94 26.73 -24.13
CA LEU A 418 -12.13 26.13 -23.05
C LEU A 418 -10.73 25.74 -23.54
N ASN A 419 -10.64 25.13 -24.72
CA ASN A 419 -9.38 24.68 -25.31
C ASN A 419 -9.29 25.02 -26.80
N PRO A 420 -8.83 26.23 -27.16
CA PRO A 420 -8.79 26.69 -28.56
C PRO A 420 -7.71 26.02 -29.42
N ASN A 421 -6.74 25.30 -28.77
CA ASN A 421 -5.61 24.70 -29.45
C ASN A 421 -5.81 23.21 -29.79
N ASP A 422 -6.98 22.66 -29.57
CA ASP A 422 -7.31 21.30 -29.98
C ASP A 422 -7.90 21.30 -31.39
N GLU A 423 -7.14 20.81 -32.36
CA GLU A 423 -7.55 20.74 -33.77
C GLU A 423 -8.79 19.87 -34.00
N TYR A 424 -9.10 18.92 -33.16
CA TYR A 424 -10.27 18.05 -33.27
C TYR A 424 -11.57 18.79 -32.99
N ASN A 425 -11.57 19.80 -32.12
CA ASN A 425 -12.72 20.67 -31.89
C ASN A 425 -13.10 21.41 -33.19
N TRP A 426 -12.11 21.98 -33.87
CA TRP A 426 -12.28 22.69 -35.15
C TRP A 426 -12.71 21.74 -36.27
N LEU A 427 -12.16 20.51 -36.32
CA LEU A 427 -12.54 19.50 -37.28
C LEU A 427 -14.03 19.16 -37.19
N TRP A 428 -14.52 18.86 -35.97
CA TRP A 428 -15.93 18.51 -35.78
C TRP A 428 -16.87 19.70 -35.92
N LEU A 429 -16.43 20.91 -35.60
CA LEU A 429 -17.15 22.14 -35.87
C LEU A 429 -17.35 22.32 -37.39
N GLY A 430 -16.28 22.16 -38.18
CA GLY A 430 -16.37 22.18 -39.63
C GLY A 430 -17.29 21.11 -40.21
N ASN A 431 -17.18 19.87 -39.66
CA ASN A 431 -18.09 18.77 -40.07
C ASN A 431 -19.56 19.09 -39.76
N SER A 432 -19.84 19.76 -38.65
CA SER A 432 -21.20 20.17 -38.27
C SER A 432 -21.74 21.23 -39.22
N TYR A 433 -20.93 22.20 -39.65
CA TYR A 433 -21.31 23.19 -40.68
C TYR A 433 -21.49 22.54 -42.04
N ILE A 434 -20.67 21.54 -42.42
CA ILE A 434 -20.93 20.73 -43.67
C ILE A 434 -22.31 20.09 -43.59
N GLY A 435 -22.69 19.51 -42.45
CA GLY A 435 -24.00 18.90 -42.26
C GLY A 435 -25.17 19.86 -42.48
N LEU A 436 -25.01 21.13 -42.12
CA LEU A 436 -25.95 22.22 -42.41
C LEU A 436 -25.79 22.82 -43.82
N LYS A 437 -24.81 22.39 -44.61
CA LYS A 437 -24.41 22.96 -45.90
C LYS A 437 -23.91 24.40 -45.81
N ASP A 438 -23.48 24.83 -44.64
CA ASP A 438 -22.82 26.13 -44.44
C ASP A 438 -21.33 25.99 -44.71
N TYR A 439 -20.98 25.89 -45.98
CA TYR A 439 -19.63 25.66 -46.44
C TYR A 439 -18.65 26.79 -46.09
N ASN A 440 -19.15 28.04 -45.94
CA ASN A 440 -18.29 29.17 -45.59
C ASN A 440 -17.78 29.05 -44.14
N ASN A 441 -18.64 28.77 -43.18
CA ASN A 441 -18.25 28.58 -41.82
C ASN A 441 -17.45 27.26 -41.61
N ALA A 442 -17.74 26.22 -42.41
CA ALA A 442 -16.94 25.01 -42.46
C ALA A 442 -15.49 25.29 -42.86
N ILE A 443 -15.28 26.08 -43.93
CA ILE A 443 -13.97 26.50 -44.42
C ILE A 443 -13.20 27.24 -43.31
N GLN A 444 -13.81 28.25 -42.69
CA GLN A 444 -13.16 28.99 -41.57
C GLN A 444 -12.76 28.10 -40.42
N SER A 445 -13.61 27.13 -40.08
CA SER A 445 -13.29 26.15 -39.00
C SER A 445 -12.09 25.28 -39.36
N TYR A 446 -12.05 24.74 -40.59
CA TYR A 446 -10.93 23.91 -41.03
C TYR A 446 -9.63 24.71 -41.17
N GLU A 447 -9.69 25.97 -41.63
CA GLU A 447 -8.52 26.86 -41.67
C GLU A 447 -7.91 27.03 -40.30
N LYS A 448 -8.72 27.25 -39.25
CA LYS A 448 -8.25 27.34 -37.87
C LYS A 448 -7.63 26.02 -37.39
N GLY A 449 -8.23 24.90 -37.66
CA GLY A 449 -7.68 23.59 -37.33
C GLY A 449 -6.38 23.28 -38.07
N ILE A 450 -6.23 23.68 -39.35
CA ILE A 450 -5.03 23.53 -40.18
C ILE A 450 -3.90 24.45 -39.68
N GLU A 451 -4.22 25.65 -39.17
CA GLU A 451 -3.25 26.53 -38.51
C GLU A 451 -2.62 25.83 -37.29
N ILE A 452 -3.40 25.01 -36.55
CA ILE A 452 -2.93 24.25 -35.37
C ILE A 452 -2.17 23.00 -35.81
N ASN A 453 -2.75 22.17 -36.68
CA ASN A 453 -2.15 20.96 -37.20
C ASN A 453 -2.30 20.88 -38.74
N SER A 454 -1.26 21.29 -39.47
CA SER A 454 -1.22 21.30 -40.92
C SER A 454 -1.09 19.93 -41.58
N THR A 455 -0.92 18.85 -40.78
CA THR A 455 -0.71 17.47 -41.26
C THR A 455 -1.92 16.57 -41.07
N ASN A 456 -3.06 17.11 -40.60
CA ASN A 456 -4.29 16.34 -40.43
C ASN A 456 -4.97 16.07 -41.77
N CYS A 457 -4.77 14.86 -42.35
CA CYS A 457 -5.31 14.47 -43.64
C CYS A 457 -6.85 14.54 -43.71
N ASN A 458 -7.53 14.18 -42.60
CA ASN A 458 -9.02 14.25 -42.56
C ASN A 458 -9.51 15.69 -42.67
N MET A 459 -8.82 16.61 -41.98
CA MET A 459 -9.18 18.02 -42.03
C MET A 459 -8.93 18.63 -43.42
N LEU A 460 -7.79 18.33 -44.03
CA LEU A 460 -7.45 18.76 -45.39
C LEU A 460 -8.46 18.22 -46.41
N ASN A 461 -8.84 16.95 -46.29
CA ASN A 461 -9.87 16.36 -47.15
C ASN A 461 -11.22 17.06 -46.99
N ASN A 462 -11.70 17.26 -45.76
CA ASN A 462 -12.99 17.86 -45.49
C ASN A 462 -13.03 19.33 -45.86
N TYR A 463 -11.90 20.04 -45.72
CA TYR A 463 -11.71 21.40 -46.23
C TYR A 463 -11.85 21.41 -47.77
N GLY A 464 -11.18 20.48 -48.47
CA GLY A 464 -11.32 20.32 -49.92
C GLY A 464 -12.78 20.06 -50.37
N VAL A 465 -13.53 19.24 -49.62
CA VAL A 465 -14.94 18.98 -49.86
C VAL A 465 -15.79 20.25 -49.70
N ALA A 466 -15.52 21.07 -48.66
CA ALA A 466 -16.25 22.34 -48.50
C ALA A 466 -15.98 23.31 -49.69
N LEU A 467 -14.71 23.42 -50.11
CA LEU A 467 -14.29 24.23 -51.25
C LEU A 467 -14.96 23.77 -52.57
N ALA A 468 -14.99 22.45 -52.80
CA ALA A 468 -15.62 21.87 -53.97
C ALA A 468 -17.13 22.22 -54.05
N ASN A 469 -17.83 22.16 -52.91
CA ASN A 469 -19.25 22.53 -52.84
C ASN A 469 -19.51 24.03 -53.11
N LEU A 470 -18.51 24.88 -52.92
CA LEU A 470 -18.54 26.29 -53.31
C LEU A 470 -18.02 26.54 -54.74
N ASN A 471 -17.83 25.50 -55.53
CA ASN A 471 -17.27 25.54 -56.87
C ASN A 471 -15.82 26.07 -56.97
N ARG A 472 -15.05 26.02 -55.87
CA ARG A 472 -13.63 26.38 -55.78
C ARG A 472 -12.74 25.15 -56.10
N ILE A 473 -12.88 24.63 -57.30
CA ILE A 473 -12.41 23.30 -57.73
C ILE A 473 -10.87 23.19 -57.66
N GLU A 474 -10.13 24.18 -58.10
CA GLU A 474 -8.66 24.15 -58.12
C GLU A 474 -8.09 24.17 -56.68
N GLU A 475 -8.74 24.89 -55.77
CA GLU A 475 -8.33 24.93 -54.36
C GLU A 475 -8.68 23.62 -53.67
N ALA A 476 -9.85 23.05 -53.94
CA ALA A 476 -10.21 21.73 -53.44
C ALA A 476 -9.21 20.64 -53.83
N LYS A 477 -8.81 20.64 -55.11
CA LYS A 477 -7.82 19.70 -55.64
C LYS A 477 -6.48 19.80 -54.90
N LYS A 478 -5.99 21.03 -54.66
CA LYS A 478 -4.74 21.25 -53.88
C LYS A 478 -4.85 20.71 -52.45
N CYS A 479 -6.02 20.79 -51.81
CA CYS A 479 -6.21 20.24 -50.44
C CYS A 479 -6.13 18.72 -50.45
N PHE A 480 -6.76 18.06 -51.45
CA PHE A 480 -6.69 16.61 -51.57
C PHE A 480 -5.27 16.13 -51.93
N GLU A 481 -4.59 16.83 -52.86
CA GLU A 481 -3.20 16.55 -53.21
C GLU A 481 -2.28 16.67 -51.98
N LYS A 482 -2.45 17.73 -51.18
CA LYS A 482 -1.68 17.91 -49.93
C LYS A 482 -1.96 16.80 -48.90
N ALA A 483 -3.21 16.32 -48.80
CA ALA A 483 -3.50 15.18 -47.93
C ALA A 483 -2.79 13.91 -48.42
N LEU A 484 -2.70 13.68 -49.77
CA LEU A 484 -1.95 12.55 -50.33
C LEU A 484 -0.42 12.71 -50.25
N GLU A 485 0.10 13.94 -50.24
CA GLU A 485 1.53 14.19 -49.98
C GLU A 485 1.90 13.79 -48.54
N ILE A 486 1.00 13.98 -47.58
CA ILE A 486 1.22 13.62 -46.16
C ILE A 486 1.01 12.10 -45.97
N ASP A 487 -0.06 11.54 -46.49
CA ASP A 487 -0.40 10.13 -46.45
C ASP A 487 -0.77 9.64 -47.86
N SER A 488 0.18 8.98 -48.53
CA SER A 488 0.00 8.44 -49.90
C SER A 488 -1.10 7.40 -50.00
N ASP A 489 -1.46 6.75 -48.90
CA ASP A 489 -2.47 5.69 -48.82
C ASP A 489 -3.84 6.21 -48.38
N TYR A 490 -4.00 7.53 -48.25
CA TYR A 490 -5.26 8.15 -47.87
C TYR A 490 -6.29 8.09 -49.02
N ASN A 491 -6.94 6.94 -49.20
CA ASN A 491 -7.80 6.59 -50.33
C ASN A 491 -8.95 7.56 -50.55
N LEU A 492 -9.49 8.16 -49.46
CA LEU A 492 -10.64 9.07 -49.58
C LEU A 492 -10.30 10.36 -50.35
N ALA A 493 -9.09 10.92 -50.15
CA ALA A 493 -8.65 12.07 -50.94
C ALA A 493 -8.44 11.70 -52.41
N ARG A 494 -7.92 10.49 -52.72
CA ARG A 494 -7.80 9.98 -54.08
C ARG A 494 -9.16 9.85 -54.78
N GLU A 495 -10.12 9.22 -54.09
CA GLU A 495 -11.50 9.11 -54.57
C GLU A 495 -12.12 10.50 -54.81
N ASN A 496 -11.86 11.48 -53.96
CA ASN A 496 -12.40 12.83 -54.10
C ASN A 496 -11.80 13.59 -55.29
N ILE A 497 -10.51 13.38 -55.61
CA ILE A 497 -9.89 13.91 -56.84
C ILE A 497 -10.59 13.32 -58.08
N ASP A 498 -10.79 12.01 -58.12
CA ASP A 498 -11.50 11.35 -59.26
C ASP A 498 -12.95 11.80 -59.40
N ASN A 499 -13.61 12.00 -58.26
CA ASN A 499 -15.01 12.51 -58.25
C ASN A 499 -15.12 13.97 -58.71
N LEU A 500 -14.13 14.84 -58.40
CA LEU A 500 -14.07 16.20 -58.92
C LEU A 500 -14.06 16.23 -60.45
N ILE A 501 -13.32 15.27 -61.04
CA ILE A 501 -13.15 15.18 -62.48
C ILE A 501 -14.42 14.63 -63.17
N SER A 502 -15.10 13.66 -62.52
CA SER A 502 -16.17 12.88 -63.16
C SER A 502 -17.60 13.34 -62.81
N SER A 503 -17.86 13.80 -61.59
CA SER A 503 -19.25 14.05 -61.12
C SER A 503 -19.42 15.31 -60.25
N GLY A 504 -18.36 15.93 -59.80
CA GLY A 504 -18.40 17.08 -58.89
C GLY A 504 -18.89 16.78 -57.47
N ILE A 505 -19.07 15.51 -57.10
CA ILE A 505 -19.57 15.09 -55.78
C ILE A 505 -18.39 14.50 -54.96
N CYS A 506 -17.96 15.19 -53.91
CA CYS A 506 -16.89 14.75 -53.01
C CYS A 506 -17.42 14.20 -51.70
N LYS A 507 -16.67 13.29 -51.10
CA LYS A 507 -17.02 12.64 -49.83
C LYS A 507 -16.25 13.24 -48.63
N VAL A 508 -16.95 13.50 -47.54
CA VAL A 508 -16.41 13.94 -46.28
C VAL A 508 -15.81 12.73 -45.50
N SER A 509 -14.67 12.91 -44.86
CA SER A 509 -14.18 11.96 -43.88
C SER A 509 -15.04 12.00 -42.61
N VAL A 510 -15.68 10.90 -42.29
CA VAL A 510 -16.52 10.73 -41.11
C VAL A 510 -15.82 9.70 -40.20
N LEU A 511 -14.77 10.11 -39.53
CA LEU A 511 -14.08 9.27 -38.55
C LEU A 511 -14.76 9.23 -37.19
#